data_b7bdc4d797169d252de055403713948f
#
_entry.id   b7bdc4d797169d252de055403713948f
#
_cell.length_a   1.000
_cell.length_b   1.000
_cell.length_c   1.000
_cell.angle_alpha   90.00
_cell.angle_beta   90.00
_cell.angle_gamma   90.00
#
_symmetry.space_group_name_H-M   'P 1'
#
loop_
_entity.id
_entity.type
_entity.pdbx_description
1 polymer ?
#
loop_
_entity_poly.entity_id
_entity_poly.type
_entity_poly.pdbx_seq_one_letter_code
_entity_poly.pdbx_strand_id
1 'polypeptide(L)'
;MYGVQRSTLVVGLEEKAFEEVASVLSAAKFYADYGETATTALESIAFLPFDAIVAGYPLPDMPMTEFLAAVRRKDSPCRQAAVVLLAKQGTLNEAEEFIGKGANRVLAVQDFSEQLPHVLFRLLEVPPRFAMRATSRLKVQLSWGTSQTICQTENISAHGMLIKTDHTYPIGTKMSFELSMPGDNNPVRGYAMVVRHTMEKRERVTGVAVRFSSFDADDKKRFEGLLARLVK
;
A
#
# COMPACT_ATOMS: atom_id res chain seq x y z
N MET A 1 13.33 15.50 -23.17
CA MET A 1 12.73 14.28 -22.58
C MET A 1 11.27 14.57 -22.34
N TYR A 2 10.37 14.06 -23.17
CA TYR A 2 8.92 14.21 -22.95
C TYR A 2 8.57 13.31 -21.79
N GLY A 3 8.24 13.89 -20.62
CA GLY A 3 7.73 13.15 -19.48
C GLY A 3 6.46 12.42 -19.87
N VAL A 4 6.37 11.13 -19.61
CA VAL A 4 5.13 10.36 -19.77
C VAL A 4 4.08 11.03 -18.89
N GLN A 5 3.02 11.57 -19.52
CA GLN A 5 1.91 12.17 -18.81
C GLN A 5 1.13 11.04 -18.11
N ARG A 6 1.03 11.10 -16.79
CA ARG A 6 0.37 10.07 -15.99
C ARG A 6 -1.13 10.25 -16.02
N SER A 7 -1.85 9.14 -16.13
CA SER A 7 -3.31 9.10 -16.19
C SER A 7 -3.92 8.89 -14.81
N THR A 8 -4.93 9.68 -14.49
CA THR A 8 -5.68 9.59 -13.22
C THR A 8 -7.16 9.51 -13.50
N LEU A 9 -7.86 8.54 -12.90
CA LEU A 9 -9.31 8.48 -12.92
C LEU A 9 -9.86 9.11 -11.64
N VAL A 10 -10.73 10.09 -11.77
CA VAL A 10 -11.45 10.75 -10.66
C VAL A 10 -12.86 10.21 -10.60
N VAL A 11 -13.30 9.72 -9.44
CA VAL A 11 -14.51 8.89 -9.29
C VAL A 11 -15.43 9.42 -8.19
N GLY A 12 -16.73 9.48 -8.48
CA GLY A 12 -17.78 9.70 -7.47
C GLY A 12 -17.71 11.07 -6.80
N LEU A 13 -17.25 12.07 -7.51
CA LEU A 13 -17.30 13.48 -7.11
C LEU A 13 -18.38 14.21 -7.90
N GLU A 14 -18.98 15.23 -7.30
CA GLU A 14 -19.81 16.17 -8.05
C GLU A 14 -18.96 16.89 -9.11
N GLU A 15 -19.59 17.30 -10.23
CA GLU A 15 -18.88 17.90 -11.38
C GLU A 15 -17.98 19.08 -10.98
N LYS A 16 -18.47 19.98 -10.13
CA LYS A 16 -17.67 21.10 -9.63
C LYS A 16 -16.43 20.66 -8.85
N ALA A 17 -16.59 19.65 -7.99
CA ALA A 17 -15.46 19.10 -7.21
C ALA A 17 -14.48 18.35 -8.13
N PHE A 18 -14.97 17.68 -9.17
CA PHE A 18 -14.12 17.10 -10.21
C PHE A 18 -13.28 18.18 -10.93
N GLU A 19 -13.89 19.30 -11.35
CA GLU A 19 -13.16 20.38 -12.02
C GLU A 19 -12.03 20.95 -11.16
N GLU A 20 -12.27 21.12 -9.85
CA GLU A 20 -11.26 21.57 -8.90
C GLU A 20 -10.10 20.54 -8.79
N VAL A 21 -10.42 19.26 -8.64
CA VAL A 21 -9.42 18.17 -8.60
C VAL A 21 -8.65 18.07 -9.92
N ALA A 22 -9.34 18.14 -11.06
CA ALA A 22 -8.73 18.07 -12.38
C ALA A 22 -7.77 19.26 -12.64
N SER A 23 -8.12 20.45 -12.16
CA SER A 23 -7.25 21.63 -12.21
C SER A 23 -5.94 21.42 -11.45
N VAL A 24 -6.03 20.90 -10.22
CA VAL A 24 -4.86 20.58 -9.38
C VAL A 24 -4.00 19.50 -10.02
N LEU A 25 -4.61 18.44 -10.56
CA LEU A 25 -3.93 17.36 -11.26
C LEU A 25 -3.22 17.85 -12.53
N SER A 26 -3.89 18.68 -13.33
CA SER A 26 -3.34 19.25 -14.55
C SER A 26 -2.11 20.12 -14.28
N ALA A 27 -2.15 20.97 -13.25
CA ALA A 27 -1.01 21.76 -12.81
C ALA A 27 0.19 20.88 -12.42
N ALA A 28 -0.06 19.68 -11.90
CA ALA A 28 0.94 18.68 -11.54
C ALA A 28 1.32 17.73 -12.71
N LYS A 29 0.88 18.00 -13.93
CA LYS A 29 1.15 17.18 -15.15
C LYS A 29 0.50 15.80 -15.12
N PHE A 30 -0.60 15.63 -14.43
CA PHE A 30 -1.48 14.47 -14.53
C PHE A 30 -2.63 14.77 -15.50
N TYR A 31 -3.02 13.78 -16.27
CA TYR A 31 -4.26 13.81 -17.05
C TYR A 31 -5.39 13.24 -16.16
N ALA A 32 -6.53 13.91 -16.11
CA ALA A 32 -7.67 13.49 -15.31
C ALA A 32 -8.83 13.07 -16.21
N ASP A 33 -9.26 11.81 -16.07
CA ASP A 33 -10.52 11.31 -16.59
C ASP A 33 -11.59 11.33 -15.49
N TYR A 34 -12.86 11.42 -15.88
CA TYR A 34 -14.00 11.50 -14.95
C TYR A 34 -14.89 10.26 -15.01
N GLY A 35 -15.13 9.68 -13.87
CA GLY A 35 -16.16 8.67 -13.63
C GLY A 35 -17.17 9.22 -12.63
N GLU A 36 -18.35 9.66 -13.09
CA GLU A 36 -19.39 10.23 -12.25
C GLU A 36 -19.80 9.29 -11.11
N THR A 37 -19.86 8.00 -11.42
CA THR A 37 -20.20 6.93 -10.48
C THR A 37 -19.09 5.86 -10.43
N ALA A 38 -19.09 5.03 -9.39
CA ALA A 38 -18.21 3.90 -9.32
C ALA A 38 -18.45 2.89 -10.44
N THR A 39 -19.72 2.71 -10.84
CA THR A 39 -20.10 1.83 -11.95
C THR A 39 -19.47 2.28 -13.25
N THR A 40 -19.59 3.55 -13.65
CA THR A 40 -18.98 4.09 -14.87
C THR A 40 -17.46 4.07 -14.81
N ALA A 41 -16.88 4.29 -13.63
CA ALA A 41 -15.45 4.18 -13.40
C ALA A 41 -14.94 2.74 -13.62
N LEU A 42 -15.67 1.73 -13.12
CA LEU A 42 -15.29 0.32 -13.32
C LEU A 42 -15.38 -0.11 -14.78
N GLU A 43 -16.32 0.42 -15.56
CA GLU A 43 -16.36 0.22 -17.01
C GLU A 43 -15.08 0.74 -17.68
N SER A 44 -14.64 1.95 -17.31
CA SER A 44 -13.39 2.54 -17.82
C SER A 44 -12.17 1.73 -17.40
N ILE A 45 -12.09 1.29 -16.14
CA ILE A 45 -11.00 0.49 -15.58
C ILE A 45 -10.90 -0.89 -16.27
N ALA A 46 -11.99 -1.44 -16.78
CA ALA A 46 -11.97 -2.73 -17.46
C ALA A 46 -11.10 -2.72 -18.74
N PHE A 47 -10.95 -1.55 -19.37
CA PHE A 47 -10.28 -1.41 -20.67
C PHE A 47 -9.04 -0.52 -20.63
N LEU A 48 -8.96 0.43 -19.68
CA LEU A 48 -7.90 1.43 -19.64
C LEU A 48 -7.07 1.30 -18.35
N PRO A 49 -5.74 1.27 -18.47
CA PRO A 49 -4.86 1.37 -17.31
C PRO A 49 -4.78 2.83 -16.86
N PHE A 50 -4.99 3.06 -15.56
CA PHE A 50 -4.72 4.35 -14.91
C PHE A 50 -3.56 4.19 -13.93
N ASP A 51 -2.70 5.22 -13.85
CA ASP A 51 -1.60 5.25 -12.85
C ASP A 51 -2.14 5.53 -11.46
N ALA A 52 -3.21 6.33 -11.36
CA ALA A 52 -3.84 6.69 -10.10
C ALA A 52 -5.37 6.71 -10.22
N ILE A 53 -6.04 6.54 -9.09
CA ILE A 53 -7.48 6.69 -8.91
C ILE A 53 -7.69 7.61 -7.70
N VAL A 54 -8.48 8.67 -7.88
CA VAL A 54 -8.91 9.58 -6.82
C VAL A 54 -10.41 9.40 -6.65
N ALA A 55 -10.87 8.83 -5.55
CA ALA A 55 -12.29 8.54 -5.34
C ALA A 55 -12.87 9.34 -4.17
N GLY A 56 -14.05 9.91 -4.37
CA GLY A 56 -14.86 10.50 -3.29
C GLY A 56 -15.29 9.43 -2.26
N TYR A 57 -15.41 9.80 -1.01
CA TYR A 57 -15.95 8.92 0.03
C TYR A 57 -17.06 9.63 0.82
N PRO A 58 -18.23 8.95 0.98
CA PRO A 58 -18.63 7.68 0.39
C PRO A 58 -18.89 7.79 -1.12
N LEU A 59 -18.86 6.66 -1.84
CA LEU A 59 -19.33 6.60 -3.23
C LEU A 59 -20.86 6.63 -3.29
N PRO A 60 -21.46 7.24 -4.34
CA PRO A 60 -22.91 7.41 -4.39
C PRO A 60 -23.68 6.14 -4.75
N ASP A 61 -23.06 5.18 -5.44
CA ASP A 61 -23.75 4.09 -6.11
C ASP A 61 -23.30 2.68 -5.67
N MET A 62 -22.17 2.55 -4.93
CA MET A 62 -21.76 1.25 -4.40
C MET A 62 -20.92 1.37 -3.13
N PRO A 63 -20.81 0.29 -2.32
CA PRO A 63 -19.92 0.25 -1.19
C PRO A 63 -18.43 0.40 -1.60
N MET A 64 -17.66 1.18 -0.86
CA MET A 64 -16.22 1.38 -1.13
C MET A 64 -15.43 0.07 -1.12
N THR A 65 -15.81 -0.90 -0.28
CA THR A 65 -15.22 -2.25 -0.23
C THR A 65 -15.33 -2.97 -1.57
N GLU A 66 -16.49 -2.88 -2.21
CA GLU A 66 -16.78 -3.52 -3.50
C GLU A 66 -15.97 -2.85 -4.62
N PHE A 67 -15.98 -1.53 -4.67
CA PHE A 67 -15.19 -0.75 -5.63
C PHE A 67 -13.70 -1.08 -5.53
N LEU A 68 -13.13 -1.03 -4.32
CA LEU A 68 -11.71 -1.33 -4.11
C LEU A 68 -11.36 -2.79 -4.43
N ALA A 69 -12.25 -3.73 -4.12
CA ALA A 69 -12.07 -5.12 -4.49
C ALA A 69 -12.02 -5.31 -6.02
N ALA A 70 -12.91 -4.63 -6.76
CA ALA A 70 -12.92 -4.65 -8.22
C ALA A 70 -11.64 -4.05 -8.82
N VAL A 71 -11.19 -2.88 -8.33
CA VAL A 71 -9.92 -2.24 -8.75
C VAL A 71 -8.73 -3.18 -8.51
N ARG A 72 -8.72 -3.95 -7.42
CA ARG A 72 -7.59 -4.79 -7.01
C ARG A 72 -7.64 -6.23 -7.55
N ARG A 73 -8.66 -6.59 -8.33
CA ARG A 73 -8.75 -7.91 -8.98
C ARG A 73 -7.49 -8.23 -9.79
N LYS A 74 -7.17 -9.52 -9.91
CA LYS A 74 -5.97 -9.99 -10.62
C LYS A 74 -5.94 -9.59 -12.09
N ASP A 75 -7.09 -9.55 -12.71
CA ASP A 75 -7.33 -9.21 -14.12
C ASP A 75 -7.58 -7.72 -14.38
N SER A 76 -7.62 -6.90 -13.33
CA SER A 76 -7.81 -5.45 -13.47
C SER A 76 -6.55 -4.76 -14.00
N PRO A 77 -6.63 -3.99 -15.11
CA PRO A 77 -5.54 -3.14 -15.59
C PRO A 77 -5.05 -2.13 -14.53
N CYS A 78 -5.95 -1.71 -13.63
CA CYS A 78 -5.67 -0.74 -12.57
C CYS A 78 -5.31 -1.38 -11.23
N ARG A 79 -5.03 -2.69 -11.20
CA ARG A 79 -4.69 -3.40 -9.95
C ARG A 79 -3.58 -2.72 -9.15
N GLN A 80 -2.67 -2.04 -9.83
CA GLN A 80 -1.49 -1.40 -9.26
C GLN A 80 -1.64 0.11 -9.09
N ALA A 81 -2.73 0.69 -9.59
CA ALA A 81 -2.97 2.12 -9.52
C ALA A 81 -2.86 2.63 -8.07
N ALA A 82 -2.30 3.83 -7.90
CA ALA A 82 -2.34 4.52 -6.61
C ALA A 82 -3.79 4.94 -6.32
N VAL A 83 -4.38 4.50 -5.22
CA VAL A 83 -5.75 4.87 -4.85
C VAL A 83 -5.72 5.84 -3.67
N VAL A 84 -6.28 7.03 -3.87
CA VAL A 84 -6.45 8.07 -2.88
C VAL A 84 -7.93 8.34 -2.69
N LEU A 85 -8.42 8.30 -1.44
CA LEU A 85 -9.79 8.65 -1.11
C LEU A 85 -9.85 10.11 -0.66
N LEU A 86 -10.87 10.84 -1.12
CA LEU A 86 -11.19 12.19 -0.67
C LEU A 86 -12.43 12.10 0.21
N ALA A 87 -12.29 12.41 1.50
CA ALA A 87 -13.38 12.32 2.48
C ALA A 87 -13.66 13.67 3.12
N LYS A 88 -14.93 13.93 3.45
CA LYS A 88 -15.32 15.06 4.30
C LYS A 88 -14.84 14.82 5.72
N GLN A 89 -14.63 15.88 6.51
CA GLN A 89 -14.12 15.79 7.88
C GLN A 89 -14.91 14.79 8.75
N GLY A 90 -16.23 14.73 8.61
CA GLY A 90 -17.09 13.83 9.39
C GLY A 90 -16.96 12.35 9.03
N THR A 91 -16.42 12.00 7.86
CA THR A 91 -16.27 10.62 7.37
C THR A 91 -14.82 10.20 7.22
N LEU A 92 -13.87 11.02 7.71
CA LEU A 92 -12.44 10.78 7.53
C LEU A 92 -11.99 9.49 8.21
N ASN A 93 -12.40 9.27 9.46
CA ASN A 93 -12.02 8.08 10.23
C ASN A 93 -12.55 6.78 9.57
N GLU A 94 -13.77 6.82 9.04
CA GLU A 94 -14.34 5.68 8.30
C GLU A 94 -13.57 5.41 7.02
N ALA A 95 -13.21 6.46 6.27
CA ALA A 95 -12.41 6.33 5.06
C ALA A 95 -11.00 5.78 5.34
N GLU A 96 -10.39 6.14 6.47
CA GLU A 96 -9.07 5.64 6.88
C GLU A 96 -9.03 4.13 7.09
N GLU A 97 -10.14 3.49 7.42
CA GLU A 97 -10.23 2.04 7.55
C GLU A 97 -9.90 1.29 6.25
N PHE A 98 -10.01 1.95 5.09
CA PHE A 98 -9.67 1.37 3.78
C PHE A 98 -8.18 1.43 3.45
N ILE A 99 -7.36 2.13 4.25
CA ILE A 99 -5.91 2.15 4.05
C ILE A 99 -5.35 0.75 4.28
N GLY A 100 -4.71 0.22 3.22
CA GLY A 100 -4.20 -1.16 3.20
C GLY A 100 -5.23 -2.21 2.77
N LYS A 101 -6.52 -1.85 2.69
CA LYS A 101 -7.61 -2.69 2.17
C LYS A 101 -7.95 -2.36 0.70
N GLY A 102 -7.03 -1.72 -0.01
CA GLY A 102 -7.20 -1.31 -1.41
C GLY A 102 -6.90 0.16 -1.63
N ALA A 103 -7.18 1.05 -0.68
CA ALA A 103 -6.74 2.44 -0.69
C ALA A 103 -5.31 2.60 -0.20
N ASN A 104 -4.58 3.56 -0.78
CA ASN A 104 -3.22 3.90 -0.38
C ASN A 104 -3.18 5.07 0.60
N ARG A 105 -4.09 6.04 0.43
CA ARG A 105 -4.19 7.25 1.27
C ARG A 105 -5.63 7.75 1.34
N VAL A 106 -5.90 8.48 2.40
CA VAL A 106 -7.09 9.31 2.55
C VAL A 106 -6.65 10.76 2.74
N LEU A 107 -7.33 11.68 2.10
CA LEU A 107 -7.15 13.11 2.26
C LEU A 107 -8.50 13.75 2.61
N ALA A 108 -8.45 14.77 3.46
CA ALA A 108 -9.62 15.59 3.69
C ALA A 108 -9.90 16.47 2.46
N VAL A 109 -11.17 16.63 2.11
CA VAL A 109 -11.60 17.43 0.95
C VAL A 109 -11.08 18.87 1.03
N GLN A 110 -10.95 19.44 2.22
CA GLN A 110 -10.40 20.80 2.37
C GLN A 110 -8.90 20.93 2.10
N ASP A 111 -8.15 19.82 2.16
CA ASP A 111 -6.69 19.83 2.09
C ASP A 111 -6.14 19.24 0.79
N PHE A 112 -7.03 18.77 -0.11
CA PHE A 112 -6.59 18.02 -1.29
C PHE A 112 -5.75 18.88 -2.25
N SER A 113 -6.04 20.17 -2.37
CA SER A 113 -5.37 21.06 -3.34
C SER A 113 -3.85 21.13 -3.10
N GLU A 114 -3.42 21.14 -1.85
CA GLU A 114 -2.00 21.15 -1.51
C GLU A 114 -1.40 19.74 -1.45
N GLN A 115 -2.16 18.79 -0.91
CA GLN A 115 -1.61 17.48 -0.56
C GLN A 115 -1.65 16.46 -1.69
N LEU A 116 -2.67 16.51 -2.57
CA LEU A 116 -2.91 15.47 -3.58
C LEU A 116 -1.74 15.30 -4.55
N PRO A 117 -1.14 16.36 -5.14
CA PRO A 117 0.01 16.19 -6.02
C PRO A 117 1.19 15.53 -5.32
N HIS A 118 1.53 15.96 -4.11
CA HIS A 118 2.62 15.40 -3.33
C HIS A 118 2.39 13.94 -2.95
N VAL A 119 1.15 13.60 -2.61
CA VAL A 119 0.76 12.23 -2.27
C VAL A 119 0.88 11.33 -3.50
N LEU A 120 0.36 11.76 -4.65
CA LEU A 120 0.44 10.99 -5.90
C LEU A 120 1.88 10.80 -6.34
N PHE A 121 2.71 11.85 -6.37
CA PHE A 121 4.13 11.71 -6.69
C PHE A 121 4.81 10.68 -5.78
N ARG A 122 4.60 10.75 -4.46
CA ARG A 122 5.18 9.77 -3.54
C ARG A 122 4.67 8.34 -3.74
N LEU A 123 3.40 8.18 -4.12
CA LEU A 123 2.83 6.86 -4.35
C LEU A 123 3.32 6.24 -5.66
N LEU A 124 3.53 7.06 -6.68
CA LEU A 124 3.93 6.63 -8.02
C LEU A 124 5.45 6.51 -8.20
N GLU A 125 6.26 7.17 -7.37
CA GLU A 125 7.71 6.96 -7.29
C GLU A 125 8.09 5.68 -6.54
N VAL A 126 7.23 5.21 -5.63
CA VAL A 126 7.42 3.93 -4.94
C VAL A 126 6.69 2.86 -5.73
N PRO A 127 7.36 1.78 -6.17
CA PRO A 127 6.70 0.67 -6.85
C PRO A 127 5.45 0.22 -6.07
N PRO A 128 4.31 -0.02 -6.76
CA PRO A 128 3.09 -0.40 -6.08
C PRO A 128 3.32 -1.66 -5.24
N ARG A 129 2.67 -1.69 -4.09
CA ARG A 129 2.79 -2.83 -3.16
C ARG A 129 1.88 -3.95 -3.64
N PHE A 130 2.46 -4.89 -4.36
CA PHE A 130 1.77 -6.02 -4.98
C PHE A 130 1.17 -7.05 -4.02
N ALA A 131 1.45 -6.96 -2.74
CA ALA A 131 1.07 -7.99 -1.79
C ALA A 131 0.20 -7.44 -0.67
N MET A 132 -0.92 -8.12 -0.40
CA MET A 132 -1.69 -7.96 0.82
C MET A 132 -0.76 -8.16 2.02
N ARG A 133 -0.96 -7.35 3.05
CA ARG A 133 -0.25 -7.49 4.32
C ARG A 133 -1.15 -8.22 5.30
N ALA A 134 -0.63 -9.28 5.87
CA ALA A 134 -1.24 -9.88 7.03
C ALA A 134 -0.67 -9.20 8.29
N THR A 135 -1.53 -8.70 9.15
CA THR A 135 -1.13 -8.34 10.52
C THR A 135 -0.81 -9.63 11.24
N SER A 136 0.45 -9.86 11.56
CA SER A 136 0.88 -11.10 12.19
C SER A 136 2.09 -10.83 13.09
N ARG A 137 1.91 -11.14 14.36
CA ARG A 137 2.94 -11.00 15.41
C ARG A 137 3.73 -12.30 15.52
N LEU A 138 4.60 -12.55 14.55
CA LEU A 138 5.49 -13.70 14.57
C LEU A 138 6.83 -13.33 15.19
N LYS A 139 7.40 -14.27 15.93
CA LYS A 139 8.77 -14.14 16.43
C LYS A 139 9.75 -14.20 15.25
N VAL A 140 10.64 -13.24 15.18
CA VAL A 140 11.71 -13.19 14.19
C VAL A 140 13.04 -12.93 14.89
N GLN A 141 14.05 -13.74 14.58
CA GLN A 141 15.42 -13.50 14.98
C GLN A 141 16.16 -12.86 13.82
N LEU A 142 16.79 -11.72 14.08
CA LEU A 142 17.63 -11.00 13.13
C LEU A 142 19.08 -11.18 13.50
N SER A 143 19.94 -11.41 12.52
CA SER A 143 21.39 -11.46 12.73
C SER A 143 22.09 -10.49 11.80
N TRP A 144 22.94 -9.64 12.38
CA TRP A 144 23.76 -8.65 11.68
C TRP A 144 25.15 -8.58 12.30
N GLY A 145 26.20 -8.92 11.53
CA GLY A 145 27.53 -9.14 12.06
C GLY A 145 27.53 -10.23 13.13
N THR A 146 28.03 -9.92 14.31
CA THR A 146 28.04 -10.83 15.47
C THR A 146 26.79 -10.67 16.37
N SER A 147 25.94 -9.70 16.07
CA SER A 147 24.76 -9.39 16.90
C SER A 147 23.54 -10.20 16.45
N GLN A 148 22.80 -10.70 17.42
CA GLN A 148 21.52 -11.38 17.22
C GLN A 148 20.46 -10.70 18.08
N THR A 149 19.30 -10.41 17.49
CA THR A 149 18.18 -9.75 18.17
C THR A 149 16.89 -10.51 17.89
N ILE A 150 16.15 -10.82 18.95
CA ILE A 150 14.83 -11.42 18.84
C ILE A 150 13.79 -10.32 18.88
N CYS A 151 12.97 -10.26 17.82
CA CYS A 151 11.95 -9.26 17.62
C CYS A 151 10.60 -9.88 17.30
N GLN A 152 9.59 -9.05 17.07
CA GLN A 152 8.29 -9.44 16.55
C GLN A 152 7.99 -8.72 15.25
N THR A 153 7.34 -9.43 14.32
CA THR A 153 6.74 -8.77 13.15
C THR A 153 5.48 -8.04 13.58
N GLU A 154 5.20 -6.89 12.99
CA GLU A 154 3.92 -6.19 13.08
C GLU A 154 3.03 -6.55 11.89
N ASN A 155 3.62 -6.68 10.73
CA ASN A 155 2.97 -7.19 9.54
C ASN A 155 3.98 -7.84 8.58
N ILE A 156 3.48 -8.74 7.74
CA ILE A 156 4.25 -9.44 6.71
C ILE A 156 3.54 -9.38 5.37
N SER A 157 4.32 -9.43 4.29
CA SER A 157 3.85 -9.50 2.91
C SER A 157 4.80 -10.39 2.11
N ALA A 158 4.44 -10.74 0.87
CA ALA A 158 5.30 -11.55 -0.01
C ALA A 158 6.70 -10.95 -0.25
N HIS A 159 6.90 -9.64 -0.03
CA HIS A 159 8.15 -8.94 -0.36
C HIS A 159 8.93 -8.46 0.86
N GLY A 160 8.36 -8.52 2.06
CA GLY A 160 9.02 -8.03 3.25
C GLY A 160 8.17 -8.05 4.49
N MET A 161 8.72 -7.57 5.59
CA MET A 161 8.05 -7.51 6.89
C MET A 161 8.36 -6.18 7.59
N LEU A 162 7.43 -5.74 8.44
CA LEU A 162 7.63 -4.68 9.40
C LEU A 162 7.95 -5.31 10.74
N ILE A 163 9.06 -4.94 11.32
CA ILE A 163 9.59 -5.52 12.55
C ILE A 163 9.57 -4.48 13.64
N LYS A 164 8.93 -4.82 14.75
CA LYS A 164 8.98 -4.03 15.98
C LYS A 164 10.32 -4.28 16.67
N THR A 165 11.12 -3.24 16.84
CA THR A 165 12.44 -3.30 17.49
C THR A 165 12.87 -1.91 17.96
N ASP A 166 13.57 -1.84 19.08
CA ASP A 166 14.18 -0.62 19.58
C ASP A 166 15.61 -0.42 19.02
N HIS A 167 16.15 -1.45 18.34
CA HIS A 167 17.44 -1.34 17.66
C HIS A 167 17.34 -0.54 16.37
N THR A 168 18.23 0.40 16.20
CA THR A 168 18.37 1.19 14.98
C THR A 168 19.35 0.51 14.02
N TYR A 169 18.85 0.08 12.87
CA TYR A 169 19.67 -0.47 11.80
C TYR A 169 19.75 0.56 10.65
N PRO A 170 20.92 0.90 10.13
CA PRO A 170 21.04 1.78 8.98
C PRO A 170 20.23 1.30 7.78
N ILE A 171 19.63 2.21 7.01
CA ILE A 171 18.98 1.86 5.74
C ILE A 171 20.02 1.25 4.79
N GLY A 172 19.66 0.16 4.10
CA GLY A 172 20.56 -0.61 3.26
C GLY A 172 21.28 -1.75 4.01
N THR A 173 21.16 -1.85 5.34
CA THR A 173 21.74 -2.96 6.12
C THR A 173 21.17 -4.29 5.64
N LYS A 174 22.06 -5.21 5.25
CA LYS A 174 21.72 -6.61 4.97
C LYS A 174 21.83 -7.43 6.23
N MET A 175 20.84 -8.26 6.50
CA MET A 175 20.77 -9.12 7.67
C MET A 175 20.16 -10.47 7.31
N SER A 176 20.52 -11.51 8.01
CA SER A 176 19.80 -12.78 7.96
C SER A 176 18.61 -12.75 8.93
N PHE A 177 17.58 -13.51 8.61
CA PHE A 177 16.43 -13.67 9.48
C PHE A 177 16.04 -15.14 9.64
N GLU A 178 15.49 -15.45 10.82
CA GLU A 178 14.80 -16.70 11.13
C GLU A 178 13.40 -16.33 11.63
N LEU A 179 12.37 -16.65 10.84
CA LEU A 179 10.98 -16.37 11.14
C LEU A 179 10.29 -17.63 11.67
N SER A 180 9.80 -17.57 12.91
CA SER A 180 9.08 -18.68 13.52
C SER A 180 7.73 -18.89 12.86
N MET A 181 7.42 -20.12 12.50
CA MET A 181 6.19 -20.52 11.83
C MET A 181 5.19 -21.10 12.84
N PRO A 182 3.92 -20.64 12.90
CA PRO A 182 2.92 -21.24 13.75
C PRO A 182 2.68 -22.72 13.39
N GLY A 183 2.87 -23.60 14.37
CA GLY A 183 2.68 -25.04 14.18
C GLY A 183 3.81 -25.77 13.44
N ASP A 184 4.95 -25.13 13.25
CA ASP A 184 6.13 -25.72 12.63
C ASP A 184 7.37 -25.36 13.46
N ASN A 185 8.16 -26.37 13.84
CA ASN A 185 9.38 -26.18 14.63
C ASN A 185 10.56 -25.66 13.79
N ASN A 186 10.45 -25.73 12.46
CA ASN A 186 11.49 -25.25 11.57
C ASN A 186 11.19 -23.79 11.16
N PRO A 187 12.00 -22.80 11.55
CA PRO A 187 11.83 -21.43 11.13
C PRO A 187 12.07 -21.30 9.61
N VAL A 188 11.42 -20.28 9.02
CA VAL A 188 11.75 -19.84 7.66
C VAL A 188 12.98 -18.94 7.73
N ARG A 189 13.98 -19.21 6.91
CA ARG A 189 15.26 -18.52 6.89
C ARG A 189 15.50 -17.81 5.57
N GLY A 190 16.35 -16.77 5.64
CA GLY A 190 16.77 -16.04 4.47
C GLY A 190 17.47 -14.74 4.82
N TYR A 191 17.59 -13.90 3.81
CA TYR A 191 18.23 -12.58 3.93
C TYR A 191 17.24 -11.47 3.61
N ALA A 192 17.38 -10.36 4.32
CA ALA A 192 16.57 -9.17 4.11
C ALA A 192 17.44 -7.91 4.19
N MET A 193 16.93 -6.82 3.64
CA MET A 193 17.59 -5.52 3.67
C MET A 193 16.65 -4.48 4.28
N VAL A 194 17.18 -3.66 5.19
CA VAL A 194 16.46 -2.53 5.78
C VAL A 194 16.18 -1.49 4.69
N VAL A 195 14.90 -1.19 4.47
CA VAL A 195 14.48 -0.22 3.45
C VAL A 195 14.00 1.10 4.03
N ARG A 196 13.55 1.11 5.28
CA ARG A 196 13.18 2.34 6.02
C ARG A 196 12.99 2.06 7.51
N HIS A 197 13.03 3.10 8.31
CA HIS A 197 12.55 3.09 9.69
C HIS A 197 11.04 3.30 9.73
N THR A 198 10.40 2.94 10.84
CA THR A 198 9.00 3.26 11.10
C THR A 198 8.83 4.75 11.32
N MET A 199 7.65 5.25 10.98
CA MET A 199 7.21 6.60 11.32
C MET A 199 6.12 6.47 12.38
N GLU A 200 6.34 7.02 13.60
CA GLU A 200 5.43 6.86 14.74
C GLU A 200 3.97 7.24 14.41
N LYS A 201 3.79 8.33 13.66
CA LYS A 201 2.47 8.79 13.19
C LYS A 201 1.78 7.82 12.22
N ARG A 202 2.51 6.90 11.59
CA ARG A 202 2.00 6.00 10.55
C ARG A 202 1.81 4.58 11.01
N GLU A 203 2.83 4.03 11.69
CA GLU A 203 2.83 2.64 12.09
C GLU A 203 2.48 2.41 13.55
N ARG A 204 2.48 3.45 14.38
CA ARG A 204 2.26 3.40 15.85
C ARG A 204 3.17 2.43 16.58
N VAL A 205 4.29 2.05 15.94
CA VAL A 205 5.31 1.16 16.50
C VAL A 205 6.69 1.67 16.10
N THR A 206 7.66 1.53 17.01
CA THR A 206 9.07 1.76 16.71
C THR A 206 9.64 0.50 16.06
N GLY A 207 10.44 0.68 14.99
CA GLY A 207 11.04 -0.47 14.32
C GLY A 207 11.53 -0.18 12.90
N VAL A 208 11.70 -1.22 12.13
CA VAL A 208 12.22 -1.16 10.76
C VAL A 208 11.37 -1.97 9.78
N ALA A 209 11.25 -1.47 8.56
CA ALA A 209 10.73 -2.24 7.44
C ALA A 209 11.91 -2.84 6.68
N VAL A 210 11.83 -4.15 6.43
CA VAL A 210 12.81 -4.90 5.65
C VAL A 210 12.17 -5.50 4.40
N ARG A 211 12.94 -5.57 3.32
CA ARG A 211 12.59 -6.27 2.08
C ARG A 211 13.37 -7.56 2.02
N PHE A 212 12.70 -8.68 1.73
CA PHE A 212 13.37 -9.95 1.50
C PHE A 212 14.29 -9.86 0.27
N SER A 213 15.48 -10.36 0.41
CA SER A 213 16.49 -10.44 -0.67
C SER A 213 16.59 -11.87 -1.21
N SER A 214 16.56 -12.86 -0.33
CA SER A 214 16.53 -14.29 -0.67
C SER A 214 15.93 -15.10 0.47
N PHE A 215 15.60 -16.35 0.15
CA PHE A 215 15.20 -17.38 1.11
C PHE A 215 16.13 -18.57 0.97
N ASP A 216 16.33 -19.31 2.04
CA ASP A 216 17.15 -20.51 2.03
C ASP A 216 16.32 -21.70 1.50
N ALA A 217 16.91 -22.54 0.68
CA ALA A 217 16.32 -23.76 0.13
C ALA A 217 14.82 -23.57 -0.27
N ASP A 218 13.92 -24.40 0.29
CA ASP A 218 12.47 -24.39 0.01
C ASP A 218 11.67 -23.41 0.91
N ASP A 219 12.35 -22.60 1.70
CA ASP A 219 11.70 -21.72 2.70
C ASP A 219 10.80 -20.66 2.07
N LYS A 220 11.07 -20.25 0.84
CA LYS A 220 10.17 -19.35 0.10
C LYS A 220 8.79 -19.97 -0.09
N LYS A 221 8.71 -21.24 -0.48
CA LYS A 221 7.44 -21.95 -0.70
C LYS A 221 6.68 -22.15 0.62
N ARG A 222 7.39 -22.46 1.71
CA ARG A 222 6.82 -22.57 3.07
C ARG A 222 6.27 -21.23 3.54
N PHE A 223 7.00 -20.15 3.30
CA PHE A 223 6.57 -18.78 3.62
C PHE A 223 5.33 -18.36 2.82
N GLU A 224 5.27 -18.64 1.52
CA GLU A 224 4.09 -18.38 0.68
C GLU A 224 2.85 -19.15 1.18
N GLY A 225 3.04 -20.39 1.62
CA GLY A 225 1.98 -21.20 2.25
C GLY A 225 1.48 -20.61 3.58
N LEU A 226 2.36 -20.00 4.38
CA LEU A 226 1.98 -19.26 5.59
C LEU A 226 1.15 -18.03 5.24
N LEU A 227 1.63 -17.20 4.30
CA LEU A 227 0.91 -15.99 3.89
C LEU A 227 -0.49 -16.30 3.37
N ALA A 228 -0.66 -17.36 2.59
CA ALA A 228 -1.95 -17.78 2.08
C ALA A 228 -2.95 -18.15 3.20
N ARG A 229 -2.45 -18.58 4.37
CA ARG A 229 -3.28 -18.89 5.56
C ARG A 229 -3.60 -17.66 6.40
N LEU A 230 -2.69 -16.68 6.45
CA LEU A 230 -2.86 -15.45 7.25
C LEU A 230 -3.75 -14.40 6.57
N VAL A 231 -3.96 -14.52 5.27
CA VAL A 231 -4.75 -13.56 4.44
C VAL A 231 -6.19 -14.04 4.26
N LYS A 232 -6.53 -15.24 4.72
CA LYS A 232 -7.91 -15.72 4.80
C LYS A 232 -8.60 -15.15 6.02
#